data_f1b909afa4764426520e70e7e01ecc5c
#
_entry.id   f1b909afa4764426520e70e7e01ecc5c
#
_cell.length_a   1.000
_cell.length_b   1.000
_cell.length_c   1.000
_cell.angle_alpha   90.00
_cell.angle_beta   90.00
_cell.angle_gamma   90.00
#
_symmetry.space_group_name_H-M   'P 1'
#
loop_
_entity.id
_entity.type
_entity.pdbx_description
1 polymer ?
#
loop_
_entity_poly.entity_id
_entity_poly.type
_entity_poly.pdbx_seq_one_letter_code
_entity_poly.pdbx_strand_id
1 'polypeptide(L)'
;MEIQPYGATPSERQLAWHDIEVYGLIHFTPTTFEDKEWGYGDADPKIFNPTHFDADQIVKAAKAGGLKGIILVAKHHDGFALWPTQTTGYNISKSPFRNGKGDMVKEVQLAAQKYGLKFGVYCSPWDRNNPEYGTADYLSVYQAQLKELYSNYGNLFMSWHDGANGGDGYYGGARETRNIDNTVYYDWKNTWNITRKMQPMANIFSDVGPDVRWVGNEKGHAAETSWATFTPLAPEGKNEAVPGQANYPQSPTGIRNGQFWMPAECDVPLRKGWFFHAQEKPKTPEALFDLYLKSVGRGAGLDLGLAPDTRGQLHEDDVAALQTFGMMIEKTFANNLAKGATIKTSNSRDQVHIPANLLDNDQHSFWATSDNVHQASLEINLPVPQTFDIISLQEFIPLGQRIEAYTIEVFNGKVWEKIYDGTSIGAKRLIKLTHPLTTDKLRINITESPVCITLSELGLYKKTIL
;
A
#
# COMPACT_ATOMS: atom_id res chain seq x y z
N MET A 1 -16.27 25.07 19.26
CA MET A 1 -16.48 23.65 19.60
C MET A 1 -15.54 22.83 18.74
N GLU A 2 -14.95 21.80 19.30
CA GLU A 2 -14.08 20.85 18.58
C GLU A 2 -14.89 20.08 17.53
N ILE A 3 -14.28 19.86 16.36
CA ILE A 3 -14.95 19.11 15.29
C ILE A 3 -14.97 17.63 15.67
N GLN A 4 -16.14 17.03 15.68
CA GLN A 4 -16.29 15.63 16.07
C GLN A 4 -15.88 14.69 14.92
N PRO A 5 -15.18 13.58 15.22
CA PRO A 5 -14.93 12.52 14.26
C PRO A 5 -16.23 11.98 13.66
N TYR A 6 -16.15 11.50 12.42
CA TYR A 6 -17.26 10.88 11.72
C TYR A 6 -16.92 9.46 11.26
N GLY A 7 -17.73 8.49 11.66
CA GLY A 7 -17.51 7.09 11.31
C GLY A 7 -16.23 6.51 11.91
N ALA A 8 -15.65 5.53 11.23
CA ALA A 8 -14.35 4.98 11.60
C ALA A 8 -13.22 5.97 11.25
N THR A 9 -12.24 6.08 12.13
CA THR A 9 -11.07 6.96 11.97
C THR A 9 -9.77 6.16 12.01
N PRO A 10 -8.70 6.65 11.36
CA PRO A 10 -7.40 5.99 11.37
C PRO A 10 -6.75 6.05 12.76
N SER A 11 -6.09 4.96 13.12
CA SER A 11 -5.12 4.94 14.22
C SER A 11 -3.83 5.66 13.82
N GLU A 12 -2.97 5.97 14.80
CA GLU A 12 -1.65 6.59 14.57
C GLU A 12 -0.79 5.78 13.56
N ARG A 13 -0.75 4.45 13.68
CA ARG A 13 -0.01 3.59 12.73
C ARG A 13 -0.60 3.64 11.32
N GLN A 14 -1.92 3.78 11.18
CA GLN A 14 -2.57 3.90 9.88
C GLN A 14 -2.34 5.28 9.25
N LEU A 15 -2.30 6.36 10.05
CA LEU A 15 -1.88 7.67 9.56
C LEU A 15 -0.44 7.62 9.04
N ALA A 16 0.48 7.04 9.82
CA ALA A 16 1.87 6.87 9.39
C ALA A 16 1.99 6.01 8.13
N TRP A 17 1.10 5.03 7.93
CA TRP A 17 1.05 4.25 6.70
C TRP A 17 0.56 5.06 5.49
N HIS A 18 -0.46 5.93 5.66
CA HIS A 18 -0.91 6.81 4.58
C HIS A 18 0.21 7.73 4.07
N ASP A 19 1.13 8.17 4.95
CA ASP A 19 2.28 9.01 4.58
C ASP A 19 3.34 8.27 3.75
N ILE A 20 3.34 6.94 3.79
CA ILE A 20 4.27 6.12 3.00
C ILE A 20 3.87 6.13 1.52
N GLU A 21 2.59 6.00 1.21
CA GLU A 21 2.00 5.98 -0.13
C GLU A 21 2.48 4.83 -1.03
N VAL A 22 3.80 4.74 -1.30
CA VAL A 22 4.42 3.75 -2.19
C VAL A 22 5.50 2.98 -1.43
N TYR A 23 5.47 1.68 -1.50
CA TYR A 23 6.47 0.78 -0.92
C TYR A 23 6.64 -0.46 -1.80
N GLY A 24 7.58 -1.31 -1.46
CA GLY A 24 7.92 -2.48 -2.27
C GLY A 24 7.84 -3.78 -1.50
N LEU A 25 7.46 -4.84 -2.20
CA LEU A 25 7.39 -6.21 -1.70
C LEU A 25 8.41 -7.08 -2.43
N ILE A 26 9.49 -7.46 -1.74
CA ILE A 26 10.61 -8.21 -2.33
C ILE A 26 10.34 -9.71 -2.26
N HIS A 27 10.26 -10.36 -3.43
CA HIS A 27 10.15 -11.81 -3.58
C HIS A 27 11.48 -12.40 -4.06
N PHE A 28 12.14 -13.16 -3.19
CA PHE A 28 13.43 -13.77 -3.50
C PHE A 28 13.69 -14.98 -2.60
N THR A 29 13.44 -16.19 -3.10
CA THR A 29 13.62 -17.48 -2.40
C THR A 29 14.20 -18.52 -3.37
N PRO A 30 14.41 -19.78 -2.98
CA PRO A 30 14.74 -20.85 -3.94
C PRO A 30 13.83 -20.91 -5.15
N THR A 31 12.57 -20.45 -5.04
CA THR A 31 11.60 -20.34 -6.13
C THR A 31 12.13 -19.53 -7.32
N THR A 32 12.92 -18.46 -7.08
CA THR A 32 13.61 -17.69 -8.14
C THR A 32 14.57 -18.58 -8.95
N PHE A 33 15.29 -19.47 -8.29
CA PHE A 33 16.28 -20.36 -8.91
C PHE A 33 15.64 -21.54 -9.63
N GLU A 34 14.39 -21.85 -9.33
CA GLU A 34 13.58 -22.86 -10.02
C GLU A 34 12.78 -22.26 -11.21
N ASP A 35 12.84 -20.96 -11.43
CA ASP A 35 12.05 -20.23 -12.44
C ASP A 35 10.53 -20.49 -12.29
N LYS A 36 10.03 -20.38 -11.04
CA LYS A 36 8.63 -20.62 -10.68
C LYS A 36 8.02 -19.40 -10.00
N GLU A 37 6.68 -19.35 -9.98
CA GLU A 37 5.92 -18.38 -9.15
C GLU A 37 5.61 -18.94 -7.75
N TRP A 38 5.35 -20.23 -7.64
CA TRP A 38 5.11 -20.93 -6.37
C TRP A 38 6.01 -22.16 -6.28
N GLY A 39 6.99 -22.11 -5.39
CA GLY A 39 7.84 -23.23 -5.06
C GLY A 39 7.03 -24.34 -4.37
N TYR A 40 7.35 -25.60 -4.68
CA TYR A 40 6.65 -26.76 -4.12
C TYR A 40 7.06 -27.09 -2.67
N GLY A 41 8.16 -26.50 -2.20
CA GLY A 41 8.72 -26.74 -0.88
C GLY A 41 9.73 -27.87 -0.81
N ASP A 42 10.19 -28.39 -1.95
CA ASP A 42 11.13 -29.51 -2.05
C ASP A 42 12.49 -29.13 -2.67
N ALA A 43 12.71 -27.85 -2.94
CA ALA A 43 13.98 -27.38 -3.47
C ALA A 43 15.14 -27.65 -2.47
N ASP A 44 16.27 -28.15 -2.97
CA ASP A 44 17.47 -28.25 -2.14
C ASP A 44 17.92 -26.83 -1.74
N PRO A 45 18.06 -26.51 -0.44
CA PRO A 45 18.58 -25.21 0.01
C PRO A 45 19.88 -24.76 -0.69
N LYS A 46 20.68 -25.69 -1.19
CA LYS A 46 21.93 -25.42 -1.90
C LYS A 46 21.75 -24.67 -3.20
N ILE A 47 20.57 -24.72 -3.84
CA ILE A 47 20.32 -23.93 -5.04
C ILE A 47 20.22 -22.44 -4.76
N PHE A 48 19.86 -22.05 -3.52
CA PHE A 48 19.80 -20.66 -3.10
C PHE A 48 21.20 -20.10 -2.88
N ASN A 49 21.82 -19.68 -3.96
CA ASN A 49 23.19 -19.18 -3.96
C ASN A 49 23.34 -17.86 -4.76
N PRO A 50 22.76 -16.76 -4.27
CA PRO A 50 22.91 -15.45 -4.91
C PRO A 50 24.33 -14.94 -4.70
N THR A 51 25.20 -15.11 -5.69
CA THR A 51 26.63 -14.84 -5.59
C THR A 51 26.97 -13.35 -5.52
N HIS A 52 26.05 -12.48 -5.95
CA HIS A 52 26.22 -11.02 -5.98
C HIS A 52 25.12 -10.29 -5.22
N PHE A 53 24.54 -10.94 -4.20
CA PHE A 53 23.50 -10.32 -3.40
C PHE A 53 23.95 -8.97 -2.84
N ASP A 54 23.16 -7.95 -3.14
CA ASP A 54 23.42 -6.57 -2.72
C ASP A 54 22.12 -5.90 -2.27
N ALA A 55 21.89 -5.91 -0.96
CA ALA A 55 20.72 -5.26 -0.36
C ALA A 55 20.70 -3.75 -0.58
N ASP A 56 21.90 -3.11 -0.63
CA ASP A 56 22.02 -1.68 -0.92
C ASP A 56 21.54 -1.33 -2.33
N GLN A 57 21.88 -2.15 -3.33
CA GLN A 57 21.43 -1.96 -4.72
C GLN A 57 19.90 -2.01 -4.81
N ILE A 58 19.28 -3.01 -4.19
CA ILE A 58 17.83 -3.19 -4.18
C ILE A 58 17.13 -1.99 -3.53
N VAL A 59 17.59 -1.61 -2.33
CA VAL A 59 16.96 -0.53 -1.55
C VAL A 59 17.20 0.84 -2.18
N LYS A 60 18.38 1.09 -2.76
CA LYS A 60 18.65 2.31 -3.52
C LYS A 60 17.73 2.44 -4.74
N ALA A 61 17.55 1.37 -5.49
CA ALA A 61 16.66 1.36 -6.65
C ALA A 61 15.21 1.63 -6.23
N ALA A 62 14.74 1.01 -5.15
CA ALA A 62 13.43 1.29 -4.59
C ALA A 62 13.27 2.77 -4.19
N LYS A 63 14.24 3.32 -3.45
CA LYS A 63 14.25 4.74 -3.07
C LYS A 63 14.23 5.67 -4.28
N ALA A 64 15.03 5.37 -5.30
CA ALA A 64 15.05 6.13 -6.55
C ALA A 64 13.69 6.09 -7.27
N GLY A 65 12.93 5.01 -7.11
CA GLY A 65 11.55 4.87 -7.56
C GLY A 65 10.52 5.63 -6.72
N GLY A 66 10.93 6.36 -5.70
CA GLY A 66 10.02 7.10 -4.81
C GLY A 66 9.38 6.24 -3.71
N LEU A 67 9.82 4.98 -3.55
CA LEU A 67 9.34 4.11 -2.50
C LEU A 67 9.86 4.58 -1.13
N LYS A 68 8.98 4.59 -0.13
CA LYS A 68 9.31 5.04 1.23
C LYS A 68 9.39 3.86 2.23
N GLY A 69 9.05 2.67 1.79
CA GLY A 69 9.10 1.44 2.58
C GLY A 69 9.46 0.22 1.74
N ILE A 70 9.95 -0.81 2.43
CA ILE A 70 10.27 -2.12 1.86
C ILE A 70 9.72 -3.20 2.78
N ILE A 71 9.00 -4.15 2.21
CA ILE A 71 8.57 -5.39 2.85
C ILE A 71 9.39 -6.53 2.23
N LEU A 72 10.10 -7.28 3.07
CA LEU A 72 10.78 -8.48 2.60
C LEU A 72 9.88 -9.71 2.83
N VAL A 73 9.68 -10.49 1.78
CA VAL A 73 9.11 -11.83 1.90
C VAL A 73 10.14 -12.72 2.59
N ALA A 74 10.09 -12.72 3.93
CA ALA A 74 11.04 -13.47 4.75
C ALA A 74 10.85 -14.99 4.60
N LYS A 75 9.61 -15.44 4.36
CA LYS A 75 9.25 -16.81 4.01
C LYS A 75 8.04 -16.78 3.07
N HIS A 76 8.16 -17.34 1.87
CA HIS A 76 7.05 -17.54 0.93
C HIS A 76 6.38 -18.90 1.16
N HIS A 77 5.43 -19.29 0.29
CA HIS A 77 4.70 -20.56 0.40
C HIS A 77 5.59 -21.79 0.28
N ASP A 78 6.79 -21.68 -0.32
CA ASP A 78 7.78 -22.76 -0.38
C ASP A 78 8.35 -23.15 0.99
N GLY A 79 8.13 -22.32 2.02
CA GLY A 79 8.56 -22.58 3.38
C GLY A 79 10.02 -22.24 3.67
N PHE A 80 10.79 -21.74 2.68
CA PHE A 80 12.19 -21.39 2.89
C PHE A 80 12.33 -20.07 3.65
N ALA A 81 12.92 -20.14 4.86
CA ALA A 81 13.13 -18.95 5.68
C ALA A 81 14.44 -18.23 5.32
N LEU A 82 14.36 -16.95 5.02
CA LEU A 82 15.51 -16.09 4.66
C LEU A 82 16.32 -15.60 5.87
N TRP A 83 16.05 -16.14 7.05
CA TRP A 83 16.79 -15.89 8.30
C TRP A 83 17.10 -17.23 8.98
N PRO A 84 18.12 -17.29 9.85
CA PRO A 84 18.52 -18.52 10.53
C PRO A 84 17.53 -18.88 11.66
N THR A 85 16.30 -19.17 11.29
CA THR A 85 15.23 -19.53 12.24
C THR A 85 15.55 -20.79 13.00
N GLN A 86 15.11 -20.87 14.26
CA GLN A 86 15.20 -22.07 15.09
C GLN A 86 14.00 -23.02 14.89
N THR A 87 12.99 -22.61 14.09
CA THR A 87 11.74 -23.35 13.97
C THR A 87 11.75 -24.43 12.88
N THR A 88 12.66 -24.33 11.92
CA THR A 88 12.80 -25.30 10.81
C THR A 88 14.23 -25.36 10.32
N GLY A 89 14.64 -26.52 9.84
CA GLY A 89 15.92 -26.71 9.14
C GLY A 89 15.89 -26.19 7.69
N TYR A 90 14.71 -25.88 7.15
CA TYR A 90 14.57 -25.37 5.77
C TYR A 90 14.73 -23.84 5.76
N ASN A 91 15.98 -23.40 5.89
CA ASN A 91 16.31 -21.99 6.00
C ASN A 91 17.67 -21.66 5.40
N ILE A 92 17.98 -20.39 5.31
CA ILE A 92 19.16 -19.81 4.67
C ILE A 92 20.49 -20.34 5.20
N SER A 93 20.55 -20.84 6.46
CA SER A 93 21.78 -21.42 7.04
C SER A 93 22.17 -22.76 6.38
N LYS A 94 21.26 -23.38 5.63
CA LYS A 94 21.53 -24.59 4.86
C LYS A 94 21.92 -24.32 3.41
N SER A 95 21.90 -23.06 3.00
CA SER A 95 22.34 -22.61 1.68
C SER A 95 23.82 -22.22 1.69
N PRO A 96 24.48 -22.12 0.52
CA PRO A 96 25.85 -21.61 0.44
C PRO A 96 25.93 -20.09 0.67
N PHE A 97 24.82 -19.39 0.73
CA PHE A 97 24.79 -17.95 0.94
C PHE A 97 25.56 -17.55 2.21
N ARG A 98 26.54 -16.64 2.04
CA ARG A 98 27.45 -16.20 3.12
C ARG A 98 28.12 -17.39 3.88
N ASN A 99 28.41 -18.49 3.17
CA ASN A 99 28.96 -19.73 3.74
C ASN A 99 28.07 -20.32 4.87
N GLY A 100 26.75 -20.29 4.71
CA GLY A 100 25.78 -20.78 5.69
C GLY A 100 25.60 -19.88 6.92
N LYS A 101 26.14 -18.67 6.91
CA LYS A 101 26.04 -17.69 8.01
C LYS A 101 25.20 -16.47 7.66
N GLY A 102 24.49 -16.51 6.51
CA GLY A 102 23.70 -15.38 6.03
C GLY A 102 22.41 -15.18 6.84
N ASP A 103 22.01 -13.92 6.92
CA ASP A 103 20.71 -13.48 7.40
C ASP A 103 20.24 -12.38 6.47
N MET A 104 19.46 -12.77 5.44
CA MET A 104 19.03 -11.84 4.39
C MET A 104 18.03 -10.81 4.92
N VAL A 105 17.20 -11.22 5.91
CA VAL A 105 16.26 -10.30 6.57
C VAL A 105 17.04 -9.17 7.24
N LYS A 106 18.13 -9.50 7.91
CA LYS A 106 19.00 -8.51 8.56
C LYS A 106 19.70 -7.61 7.57
N GLU A 107 20.24 -8.17 6.48
CA GLU A 107 20.92 -7.37 5.45
C GLU A 107 19.98 -6.36 4.78
N VAL A 108 18.76 -6.76 4.43
CA VAL A 108 17.75 -5.85 3.84
C VAL A 108 17.26 -4.83 4.85
N GLN A 109 17.03 -5.23 6.11
CA GLN A 109 16.62 -4.31 7.19
C GLN A 109 17.67 -3.22 7.41
N LEU A 110 18.95 -3.57 7.45
CA LEU A 110 20.04 -2.60 7.61
C LEU A 110 20.16 -1.66 6.41
N ALA A 111 19.97 -2.17 5.19
CA ALA A 111 19.95 -1.34 3.99
C ALA A 111 18.74 -0.37 4.01
N ALA A 112 17.54 -0.84 4.39
CA ALA A 112 16.37 0.03 4.53
C ALA A 112 16.64 1.16 5.53
N GLN A 113 17.18 0.84 6.70
CA GLN A 113 17.56 1.82 7.72
C GLN A 113 18.60 2.83 7.18
N LYS A 114 19.64 2.34 6.51
CA LYS A 114 20.71 3.16 5.94
C LYS A 114 20.20 4.19 4.94
N TYR A 115 19.21 3.82 4.11
CA TYR A 115 18.65 4.71 3.09
C TYR A 115 17.38 5.43 3.53
N GLY A 116 16.96 5.25 4.80
CA GLY A 116 15.81 5.94 5.38
C GLY A 116 14.45 5.43 4.92
N LEU A 117 14.37 4.17 4.47
CA LEU A 117 13.11 3.51 4.17
C LEU A 117 12.56 2.79 5.40
N LYS A 118 11.23 2.75 5.51
CA LYS A 118 10.57 1.91 6.51
C LYS A 118 10.75 0.44 6.15
N PHE A 119 10.83 -0.43 7.15
CA PHE A 119 10.99 -1.87 6.95
C PHE A 119 9.77 -2.64 7.45
N GLY A 120 9.35 -3.65 6.70
CA GLY A 120 8.29 -4.57 7.03
C GLY A 120 8.66 -5.99 6.64
N VAL A 121 7.89 -6.96 7.12
CA VAL A 121 8.10 -8.38 6.85
C VAL A 121 6.81 -9.05 6.38
N TYR A 122 6.98 -9.99 5.46
CA TYR A 122 5.97 -10.95 5.05
C TYR A 122 6.43 -12.34 5.51
N CYS A 123 5.57 -13.06 6.21
CA CYS A 123 5.79 -14.45 6.56
C CYS A 123 4.55 -15.25 6.15
N SER A 124 4.70 -16.11 5.13
CA SER A 124 3.58 -16.91 4.64
C SER A 124 2.98 -17.79 5.74
N PRO A 125 1.66 -17.74 5.98
CA PRO A 125 1.01 -18.70 6.86
C PRO A 125 1.04 -20.12 6.27
N TRP A 126 0.91 -20.26 4.95
CA TRP A 126 1.05 -21.52 4.26
C TRP A 126 2.51 -21.91 4.11
N ASP A 127 2.84 -23.16 4.45
CA ASP A 127 4.21 -23.69 4.41
C ASP A 127 4.20 -25.07 3.74
N ARG A 128 4.60 -25.09 2.48
CA ARG A 128 4.60 -26.30 1.63
C ARG A 128 5.76 -27.25 1.95
N ASN A 129 6.76 -26.81 2.71
CA ASN A 129 7.88 -27.66 3.14
C ASN A 129 7.59 -28.34 4.48
N ASN A 130 6.96 -27.66 5.43
CA ASN A 130 6.87 -28.11 6.82
C ASN A 130 5.99 -29.37 6.96
N PRO A 131 6.51 -30.47 7.57
CA PRO A 131 5.73 -31.70 7.78
C PRO A 131 4.52 -31.51 8.70
N GLU A 132 4.56 -30.50 9.60
CA GLU A 132 3.46 -30.22 10.54
C GLU A 132 2.34 -29.36 9.95
N TYR A 133 2.52 -28.78 8.75
CA TYR A 133 1.46 -27.99 8.15
C TYR A 133 0.20 -28.83 7.94
N GLY A 134 -0.95 -28.30 8.35
CA GLY A 134 -2.23 -29.04 8.35
C GLY A 134 -2.54 -29.75 9.66
N THR A 135 -1.59 -29.79 10.61
CA THR A 135 -1.78 -30.28 11.99
C THR A 135 -1.86 -29.12 13.00
N ALA A 136 -2.30 -29.42 14.21
CA ALA A 136 -2.37 -28.42 15.29
C ALA A 136 -1.00 -27.86 15.70
N ASP A 137 0.08 -28.63 15.52
CA ASP A 137 1.43 -28.27 15.94
C ASP A 137 2.04 -27.15 15.12
N TYR A 138 1.63 -27.00 13.84
CA TYR A 138 2.15 -25.96 12.96
C TYR A 138 1.84 -24.53 13.44
N LEU A 139 0.72 -24.30 14.10
CA LEU A 139 0.39 -22.97 14.63
C LEU A 139 1.51 -22.42 15.52
N SER A 140 2.06 -23.27 16.39
CA SER A 140 3.16 -22.89 17.28
C SER A 140 4.43 -22.54 16.49
N VAL A 141 4.71 -23.25 15.40
CA VAL A 141 5.83 -22.96 14.48
C VAL A 141 5.64 -21.58 13.84
N TYR A 142 4.49 -21.32 13.25
CA TYR A 142 4.20 -20.05 12.58
C TYR A 142 4.27 -18.87 13.55
N GLN A 143 3.67 -18.99 14.72
CA GLN A 143 3.72 -17.94 15.74
C GLN A 143 5.15 -17.71 16.28
N ALA A 144 5.96 -18.77 16.39
CA ALA A 144 7.37 -18.64 16.78
C ALA A 144 8.17 -17.90 15.70
N GLN A 145 7.95 -18.17 14.40
CA GLN A 145 8.56 -17.45 13.29
C GLN A 145 8.23 -15.96 13.34
N LEU A 146 6.98 -15.60 13.57
CA LEU A 146 6.58 -14.20 13.73
C LEU A 146 7.29 -13.53 14.92
N LYS A 147 7.38 -14.22 16.06
CA LYS A 147 8.10 -13.69 17.25
C LYS A 147 9.58 -13.46 16.98
N GLU A 148 10.25 -14.36 16.25
CA GLU A 148 11.65 -14.15 15.83
C GLU A 148 11.78 -12.91 14.93
N LEU A 149 10.91 -12.77 13.93
CA LEU A 149 10.93 -11.63 13.02
C LEU A 149 10.65 -10.31 13.73
N TYR A 150 9.74 -10.31 14.69
CA TYR A 150 9.40 -9.08 15.45
C TYR A 150 10.43 -8.69 16.50
N SER A 151 11.28 -9.63 16.96
CA SER A 151 12.28 -9.39 17.98
C SER A 151 13.63 -8.93 17.42
N ASN A 152 14.00 -9.40 16.21
CA ASN A 152 15.39 -9.37 15.77
C ASN A 152 15.71 -8.28 14.75
N TYR A 153 14.69 -7.64 14.15
CA TYR A 153 14.86 -6.76 12.98
C TYR A 153 14.35 -5.33 13.17
N GLY A 154 14.29 -4.88 14.43
CA GLY A 154 13.92 -3.50 14.78
C GLY A 154 12.43 -3.21 14.60
N ASN A 155 12.11 -1.93 14.44
CA ASN A 155 10.72 -1.47 14.31
C ASN A 155 10.21 -1.73 12.89
N LEU A 156 9.05 -2.37 12.81
CA LEU A 156 8.36 -2.67 11.56
C LEU A 156 7.22 -1.68 11.31
N PHE A 157 7.02 -1.29 10.05
CA PHE A 157 5.82 -0.54 9.67
C PHE A 157 4.67 -1.44 9.21
N MET A 158 4.99 -2.69 8.80
CA MET A 158 4.04 -3.64 8.26
C MET A 158 4.41 -5.08 8.65
N SER A 159 3.40 -5.85 9.06
CA SER A 159 3.40 -7.30 9.07
C SER A 159 2.37 -7.80 8.06
N TRP A 160 2.84 -8.46 7.01
CA TRP A 160 2.05 -8.82 5.84
C TRP A 160 1.70 -10.32 5.87
N HIS A 161 0.42 -10.64 5.88
CA HIS A 161 -0.11 -12.01 5.96
C HIS A 161 -0.87 -12.34 4.69
N ASP A 162 -0.35 -13.30 3.92
CA ASP A 162 -0.97 -13.78 2.69
C ASP A 162 -2.25 -14.57 2.97
N GLY A 163 -3.24 -14.43 2.09
CA GLY A 163 -4.48 -15.18 2.15
C GLY A 163 -4.38 -16.59 1.55
N ALA A 164 -3.31 -16.92 0.81
CA ALA A 164 -3.10 -18.26 0.27
C ALA A 164 -2.85 -19.27 1.40
N ASN A 165 -3.62 -20.36 1.39
CA ASN A 165 -3.56 -21.36 2.45
C ASN A 165 -4.07 -22.72 1.93
N GLY A 166 -3.28 -23.76 2.17
CA GLY A 166 -3.64 -25.12 1.78
C GLY A 166 -3.48 -25.42 0.29
N GLY A 167 -3.33 -26.67 -0.02
CA GLY A 167 -3.11 -27.19 -1.34
C GLY A 167 -2.05 -28.28 -1.36
N ASP A 168 -1.51 -28.54 -2.55
CA ASP A 168 -0.42 -29.49 -2.75
C ASP A 168 0.91 -28.96 -2.21
N GLY A 169 1.76 -29.83 -1.74
CA GLY A 169 3.06 -29.47 -1.20
C GLY A 169 3.94 -30.67 -0.87
N TYR A 170 5.20 -30.39 -0.59
CA TYR A 170 6.19 -31.40 -0.20
C TYR A 170 5.89 -31.98 1.19
N TYR A 171 5.57 -31.14 2.16
CA TYR A 171 5.19 -31.51 3.54
C TYR A 171 6.09 -32.59 4.16
N GLY A 172 7.41 -32.34 4.13
CA GLY A 172 8.40 -33.25 4.70
C GLY A 172 8.57 -34.57 3.94
N GLY A 173 8.13 -34.63 2.69
CA GLY A 173 8.20 -35.83 1.85
C GLY A 173 6.86 -36.53 1.63
N ALA A 174 5.79 -36.10 2.29
CA ALA A 174 4.45 -36.68 2.11
C ALA A 174 3.91 -36.48 0.69
N ARG A 175 4.23 -35.32 0.05
CA ARG A 175 3.84 -34.98 -1.35
C ARG A 175 2.34 -35.16 -1.57
N GLU A 176 1.56 -34.46 -0.79
CA GLU A 176 0.10 -34.57 -0.76
C GLU A 176 -0.58 -33.21 -0.79
N THR A 177 -1.90 -33.19 -0.83
CA THR A 177 -2.73 -32.01 -0.68
C THR A 177 -3.19 -31.89 0.77
N ARG A 178 -2.97 -30.75 1.41
CA ARG A 178 -3.45 -30.44 2.76
C ARG A 178 -4.35 -29.25 2.72
N ASN A 179 -5.60 -29.44 3.16
CA ASN A 179 -6.58 -28.39 3.32
C ASN A 179 -6.81 -28.14 4.80
N ILE A 180 -7.04 -26.86 5.13
CA ILE A 180 -7.30 -26.42 6.51
C ILE A 180 -8.59 -25.62 6.58
N ASP A 181 -9.18 -25.51 7.74
CA ASP A 181 -10.22 -24.54 8.02
C ASP A 181 -9.54 -23.23 8.49
N ASN A 182 -9.40 -22.28 7.58
CA ASN A 182 -8.71 -21.01 7.84
C ASN A 182 -9.45 -20.10 8.82
N THR A 183 -10.70 -20.40 9.17
CA THR A 183 -11.44 -19.65 10.21
C THR A 183 -10.88 -19.92 11.61
N VAL A 184 -10.26 -21.08 11.82
CA VAL A 184 -9.75 -21.51 13.14
C VAL A 184 -8.28 -21.88 13.15
N TYR A 185 -7.74 -22.38 12.04
CA TYR A 185 -6.42 -23.00 11.98
C TYR A 185 -5.27 -22.11 12.40
N TYR A 186 -5.28 -20.84 11.97
CA TYR A 186 -4.20 -19.90 12.29
C TYR A 186 -4.44 -19.10 13.57
N ASP A 187 -5.58 -19.27 14.23
CA ASP A 187 -5.97 -18.48 15.40
C ASP A 187 -5.65 -16.98 15.22
N TRP A 188 -6.19 -16.41 14.16
CA TRP A 188 -5.82 -15.07 13.70
C TRP A 188 -5.91 -14.02 14.79
N LYS A 189 -6.92 -14.11 15.66
CA LYS A 189 -7.07 -13.19 16.77
C LYS A 189 -5.84 -13.18 17.69
N ASN A 190 -5.36 -14.34 18.12
CA ASN A 190 -4.20 -14.45 18.99
C ASN A 190 -2.90 -14.24 18.21
N THR A 191 -2.82 -14.67 16.95
CA THR A 191 -1.67 -14.45 16.07
C THR A 191 -1.44 -12.96 15.83
N TRP A 192 -2.49 -12.19 15.50
CA TRP A 192 -2.37 -10.73 15.36
C TRP A 192 -2.08 -10.00 16.68
N ASN A 193 -2.53 -10.55 17.82
CA ASN A 193 -2.16 -10.02 19.13
C ASN A 193 -0.64 -10.09 19.41
N ILE A 194 0.07 -11.05 18.81
CA ILE A 194 1.55 -11.10 18.88
C ILE A 194 2.12 -9.84 18.22
N THR A 195 1.66 -9.51 17.02
CA THR A 195 2.07 -8.28 16.32
C THR A 195 1.77 -7.04 17.17
N ARG A 196 0.55 -6.92 17.69
CA ARG A 196 0.14 -5.77 18.53
C ARG A 196 1.02 -5.57 19.74
N LYS A 197 1.42 -6.64 20.41
CA LYS A 197 2.26 -6.59 21.62
C LYS A 197 3.72 -6.29 21.31
N MET A 198 4.27 -6.89 20.26
CA MET A 198 5.70 -6.80 19.95
C MET A 198 6.05 -5.65 19.01
N GLN A 199 5.11 -5.27 18.14
CA GLN A 199 5.26 -4.23 17.11
C GLN A 199 4.02 -3.33 17.06
N PRO A 200 3.73 -2.51 18.09
CA PRO A 200 2.46 -1.78 18.21
C PRO A 200 2.23 -0.77 17.08
N MET A 201 3.30 -0.28 16.43
CA MET A 201 3.22 0.65 15.31
C MET A 201 3.23 -0.05 13.95
N ALA A 202 3.39 -1.38 13.89
CA ALA A 202 3.24 -2.12 12.65
C ALA A 202 1.77 -2.24 12.26
N ASN A 203 1.46 -1.91 11.00
CA ASN A 203 0.16 -2.24 10.43
C ASN A 203 0.12 -3.74 10.11
N ILE A 204 -1.02 -4.36 10.32
CA ILE A 204 -1.26 -5.73 9.92
C ILE A 204 -2.05 -5.69 8.61
N PHE A 205 -1.44 -6.24 7.56
CA PHE A 205 -2.09 -6.47 6.28
C PHE A 205 -2.56 -7.91 6.18
N SER A 206 -3.76 -8.07 5.72
CA SER A 206 -4.28 -9.27 5.05
C SER A 206 -5.40 -8.85 4.11
N ASP A 207 -5.96 -9.78 3.35
CA ASP A 207 -7.12 -9.50 2.50
C ASP A 207 -8.37 -9.02 3.28
N VAL A 208 -8.42 -9.26 4.58
CA VAL A 208 -9.47 -8.78 5.49
C VAL A 208 -8.98 -7.83 6.58
N GLY A 209 -7.79 -7.26 6.43
CA GLY A 209 -7.21 -6.35 7.42
C GLY A 209 -6.41 -7.06 8.52
N PRO A 210 -6.46 -6.62 9.79
CA PRO A 210 -7.34 -5.62 10.43
C PRO A 210 -6.95 -4.14 10.23
N ASP A 211 -5.74 -3.82 9.77
CA ASP A 211 -5.34 -2.41 9.58
C ASP A 211 -5.42 -1.98 8.12
N VAL A 212 -4.93 -2.82 7.21
CA VAL A 212 -4.88 -2.57 5.77
C VAL A 212 -5.47 -3.79 5.06
N ARG A 213 -6.40 -3.58 4.15
CA ARG A 213 -7.01 -4.65 3.38
C ARG A 213 -6.39 -4.80 2.00
N TRP A 214 -6.45 -5.98 1.44
CA TRP A 214 -6.19 -6.18 0.02
C TRP A 214 -7.25 -5.51 -0.84
N VAL A 215 -6.84 -4.85 -1.91
CA VAL A 215 -7.76 -4.19 -2.86
C VAL A 215 -8.64 -5.18 -3.65
N GLY A 216 -8.36 -6.48 -3.58
CA GLY A 216 -9.13 -7.53 -4.24
C GLY A 216 -8.72 -7.83 -5.67
N ASN A 217 -7.60 -7.30 -6.13
CA ASN A 217 -7.00 -7.60 -7.43
C ASN A 217 -5.49 -7.32 -7.41
N GLU A 218 -4.75 -8.04 -8.25
CA GLU A 218 -3.30 -7.85 -8.45
C GLU A 218 -2.98 -6.94 -9.65
N LYS A 219 -3.93 -6.07 -10.02
CA LYS A 219 -3.75 -5.08 -11.09
C LYS A 219 -3.26 -3.74 -10.57
N GLY A 220 -3.24 -3.56 -9.25
CA GLY A 220 -2.83 -2.33 -8.60
C GLY A 220 -3.85 -1.19 -8.71
N HIS A 221 -5.13 -1.50 -8.81
CA HIS A 221 -6.20 -0.52 -9.00
C HIS A 221 -7.22 -0.53 -7.87
N ALA A 222 -7.37 0.59 -7.17
CA ALA A 222 -8.57 0.90 -6.40
C ALA A 222 -9.68 1.42 -7.32
N ALA A 223 -10.93 1.34 -6.90
CA ALA A 223 -12.06 1.87 -7.66
C ALA A 223 -12.04 3.41 -7.69
N GLU A 224 -12.77 3.98 -8.66
CA GLU A 224 -12.94 5.43 -8.76
C GLU A 224 -13.58 6.00 -7.50
N THR A 225 -14.67 5.40 -7.02
CA THR A 225 -15.19 5.63 -5.68
C THR A 225 -14.43 4.72 -4.71
N SER A 226 -13.68 5.30 -3.79
CA SER A 226 -12.83 4.54 -2.87
C SER A 226 -13.00 5.03 -1.44
N TRP A 227 -13.40 4.11 -0.55
CA TRP A 227 -13.58 4.35 0.88
C TRP A 227 -12.48 3.65 1.66
N ALA A 228 -11.85 4.38 2.56
CA ALA A 228 -10.94 3.79 3.54
C ALA A 228 -11.71 2.98 4.61
N THR A 229 -12.98 3.27 4.82
CA THR A 229 -13.82 2.49 5.73
C THR A 229 -14.25 1.17 5.11
N PHE A 230 -14.27 0.11 5.93
CA PHE A 230 -14.58 -1.25 5.48
C PHE A 230 -15.14 -2.11 6.62
N THR A 231 -15.96 -3.08 6.26
CA THR A 231 -16.39 -4.18 7.12
C THR A 231 -16.15 -5.47 6.36
N PRO A 232 -15.20 -6.32 6.77
CA PRO A 232 -14.96 -7.59 6.11
C PRO A 232 -16.24 -8.43 6.08
N LEU A 233 -16.58 -8.97 4.91
CA LEU A 233 -17.78 -9.76 4.70
C LEU A 233 -17.40 -11.22 4.45
N ALA A 234 -18.07 -12.12 5.15
CA ALA A 234 -17.94 -13.55 4.92
C ALA A 234 -18.47 -13.92 3.52
N PRO A 235 -17.86 -14.93 2.85
CA PRO A 235 -18.44 -15.52 1.65
C PRO A 235 -19.81 -16.14 1.93
N GLU A 236 -20.58 -16.37 0.87
CA GLU A 236 -21.89 -17.03 1.00
C GLU A 236 -21.75 -18.39 1.72
N GLY A 237 -22.62 -18.62 2.70
CA GLY A 237 -22.63 -19.85 3.50
C GLY A 237 -21.53 -19.93 4.58
N LYS A 238 -20.77 -18.84 4.81
CA LYS A 238 -19.77 -18.72 5.88
C LYS A 238 -20.18 -17.67 6.89
N ASN A 239 -19.72 -17.83 8.14
CA ASN A 239 -20.06 -16.91 9.24
C ASN A 239 -18.99 -15.84 9.48
N GLU A 240 -17.77 -16.05 9.01
CA GLU A 240 -16.64 -15.17 9.27
C GLU A 240 -15.85 -14.90 7.99
N ALA A 241 -15.34 -13.67 7.87
CA ALA A 241 -14.33 -13.30 6.91
C ALA A 241 -12.95 -13.42 7.57
N VAL A 242 -12.06 -14.19 6.95
CA VAL A 242 -10.68 -14.41 7.41
C VAL A 242 -9.72 -14.36 6.21
N PRO A 243 -8.41 -14.21 6.42
CA PRO A 243 -7.45 -14.27 5.34
C PRO A 243 -7.63 -15.52 4.46
N GLY A 244 -7.76 -15.32 3.14
CA GLY A 244 -8.07 -16.34 2.16
C GLY A 244 -9.54 -16.71 2.02
N GLN A 245 -10.44 -16.08 2.78
CA GLN A 245 -11.88 -16.35 2.75
C GLN A 245 -12.68 -15.08 3.04
N ALA A 246 -13.00 -14.34 2.00
CA ALA A 246 -13.79 -13.11 2.10
C ALA A 246 -14.66 -12.89 0.86
N ASN A 247 -15.63 -11.99 0.97
CA ASN A 247 -16.38 -11.48 -0.19
C ASN A 247 -15.64 -10.27 -0.79
N TYR A 248 -14.81 -10.50 -1.81
CA TYR A 248 -13.93 -9.51 -2.41
C TYR A 248 -14.55 -8.45 -3.33
N PRO A 249 -15.77 -8.58 -3.90
CA PRO A 249 -16.31 -7.59 -4.82
C PRO A 249 -16.34 -6.15 -4.31
N GLN A 250 -16.40 -5.94 -2.99
CA GLN A 250 -16.38 -4.62 -2.38
C GLN A 250 -14.97 -4.13 -1.99
N SER A 251 -13.96 -4.97 -2.09
CA SER A 251 -12.59 -4.60 -1.69
C SER A 251 -12.02 -3.42 -2.49
N PRO A 252 -12.22 -3.29 -3.82
CA PRO A 252 -11.71 -2.15 -4.59
C PRO A 252 -12.37 -0.82 -4.22
N THR A 253 -13.66 -0.84 -3.85
CA THR A 253 -14.44 0.36 -3.50
C THR A 253 -14.36 0.70 -2.01
N GLY A 254 -14.11 -0.28 -1.16
CA GLY A 254 -14.39 -0.15 0.26
C GLY A 254 -15.91 -0.09 0.52
N ILE A 255 -16.29 0.17 1.75
CA ILE A 255 -17.68 0.25 2.18
C ILE A 255 -17.90 1.60 2.85
N ARG A 256 -18.75 2.45 2.24
CA ARG A 256 -19.18 3.69 2.87
C ARG A 256 -19.78 3.39 4.25
N ASN A 257 -19.30 4.10 5.27
CA ASN A 257 -19.71 3.85 6.66
C ASN A 257 -19.34 2.44 7.17
N GLY A 258 -18.32 1.80 6.60
CA GLY A 258 -17.77 0.55 7.15
C GLY A 258 -17.34 0.72 8.60
N GLN A 259 -17.39 -0.37 9.35
CA GLN A 259 -17.15 -0.38 10.80
C GLN A 259 -15.72 0.02 11.18
N PHE A 260 -14.74 -0.25 10.32
CA PHE A 260 -13.32 -0.07 10.60
C PHE A 260 -12.68 0.88 9.58
N TRP A 261 -11.68 1.65 10.03
CA TRP A 261 -10.72 2.27 9.11
C TRP A 261 -9.77 1.19 8.62
N MET A 262 -9.88 0.85 7.37
CA MET A 262 -9.17 -0.27 6.76
C MET A 262 -8.91 0.06 5.28
N PRO A 263 -7.99 1.00 4.99
CA PRO A 263 -7.71 1.43 3.64
C PRO A 263 -7.18 0.27 2.79
N ALA A 264 -7.32 0.39 1.47
CA ALA A 264 -6.86 -0.63 0.54
C ALA A 264 -5.36 -0.50 0.27
N GLU A 265 -4.68 -1.64 0.16
CA GLU A 265 -3.39 -1.78 -0.50
C GLU A 265 -3.61 -2.32 -1.91
N CYS A 266 -3.00 -1.65 -2.87
CA CYS A 266 -2.95 -2.05 -4.27
C CYS A 266 -1.60 -2.72 -4.52
N ASP A 267 -1.54 -4.03 -4.40
CA ASP A 267 -0.37 -4.83 -4.69
C ASP A 267 -0.32 -5.21 -6.17
N VAL A 268 0.84 -5.07 -6.76
CA VAL A 268 1.06 -5.36 -8.18
C VAL A 268 2.54 -5.63 -8.44
N PRO A 269 2.91 -6.71 -9.15
CA PRO A 269 4.31 -6.95 -9.49
C PRO A 269 4.81 -5.91 -10.50
N LEU A 270 6.06 -5.50 -10.35
CA LEU A 270 6.77 -4.63 -11.31
C LEU A 270 6.85 -5.31 -12.70
N ARG A 271 7.07 -6.62 -12.73
CA ARG A 271 7.04 -7.47 -13.93
C ARG A 271 5.67 -8.10 -14.13
N LYS A 272 5.57 -9.22 -14.83
CA LYS A 272 4.33 -9.97 -14.97
C LYS A 272 4.08 -10.85 -13.74
N GLY A 273 5.14 -11.53 -13.27
CA GLY A 273 5.10 -12.37 -12.08
C GLY A 273 5.67 -11.68 -10.84
N TRP A 274 5.46 -12.28 -9.67
CA TRP A 274 5.99 -11.84 -8.39
C TRP A 274 7.47 -12.19 -8.23
N PHE A 275 7.89 -13.34 -8.78
CA PHE A 275 9.29 -13.75 -8.87
C PHE A 275 9.91 -13.33 -10.20
N PHE A 276 11.24 -13.32 -10.24
CA PHE A 276 11.97 -12.97 -11.45
C PHE A 276 11.93 -14.08 -12.50
N HIS A 277 11.57 -13.69 -13.72
CA HIS A 277 11.68 -14.53 -14.94
C HIS A 277 12.42 -13.76 -16.02
N ALA A 278 13.49 -14.36 -16.56
CA ALA A 278 14.41 -13.66 -17.46
C ALA A 278 13.77 -13.12 -18.75
N GLN A 279 12.71 -13.77 -19.24
CA GLN A 279 11.97 -13.37 -20.45
C GLN A 279 10.97 -12.24 -20.20
N GLU A 280 10.67 -11.92 -18.94
CA GLU A 280 9.73 -10.85 -18.60
C GLU A 280 10.42 -9.48 -18.56
N LYS A 281 9.64 -8.44 -18.77
CA LYS A 281 10.09 -7.05 -18.69
C LYS A 281 9.30 -6.30 -17.61
N PRO A 282 9.90 -5.28 -16.97
CA PRO A 282 9.15 -4.42 -16.06
C PRO A 282 8.08 -3.62 -16.80
N LYS A 283 7.09 -3.17 -16.06
CA LYS A 283 6.13 -2.16 -16.52
C LYS A 283 6.88 -0.88 -16.92
N THR A 284 6.36 -0.18 -17.92
CA THR A 284 6.93 1.11 -18.32
C THR A 284 6.71 2.17 -17.23
N PRO A 285 7.55 3.21 -17.15
CA PRO A 285 7.36 4.30 -16.20
C PRO A 285 5.98 4.97 -16.30
N GLU A 286 5.42 5.08 -17.52
CA GLU A 286 4.08 5.62 -17.77
C GLU A 286 3.00 4.72 -17.16
N ALA A 287 3.14 3.40 -17.30
CA ALA A 287 2.23 2.44 -16.69
C ALA A 287 2.31 2.48 -15.15
N LEU A 288 3.52 2.63 -14.60
CA LEU A 288 3.71 2.81 -13.15
C LEU A 288 3.10 4.12 -12.65
N PHE A 289 3.22 5.21 -13.40
CA PHE A 289 2.59 6.48 -13.06
C PHE A 289 1.04 6.37 -13.11
N ASP A 290 0.47 5.65 -14.09
CA ASP A 290 -0.97 5.36 -14.14
C ASP A 290 -1.42 4.54 -12.92
N LEU A 291 -0.63 3.55 -12.50
CA LEU A 291 -0.87 2.80 -11.26
C LEU A 291 -0.86 3.72 -10.03
N TYR A 292 0.09 4.66 -9.94
CA TYR A 292 0.13 5.65 -8.85
C TYR A 292 -1.16 6.48 -8.80
N LEU A 293 -1.66 6.93 -9.95
CA LEU A 293 -2.92 7.67 -10.01
C LEU A 293 -4.13 6.81 -9.60
N LYS A 294 -4.12 5.51 -9.90
CA LYS A 294 -5.22 4.58 -9.62
C LYS A 294 -5.16 3.88 -8.27
N SER A 295 -4.06 4.06 -7.54
CA SER A 295 -3.87 3.56 -6.17
C SER A 295 -3.80 4.72 -5.18
N VAL A 296 -2.64 5.35 -5.06
CA VAL A 296 -2.41 6.51 -4.16
C VAL A 296 -3.35 7.66 -4.49
N GLY A 297 -3.55 7.95 -5.78
CA GLY A 297 -4.51 8.96 -6.25
C GLY A 297 -5.97 8.62 -5.99
N ARG A 298 -6.26 7.49 -5.36
CA ARG A 298 -7.59 7.05 -4.91
C ARG A 298 -7.64 6.73 -3.42
N GLY A 299 -6.64 7.23 -2.67
CA GLY A 299 -6.55 7.07 -1.22
C GLY A 299 -6.07 5.71 -0.73
N ALA A 300 -5.58 4.86 -1.63
CA ALA A 300 -4.98 3.55 -1.31
C ALA A 300 -3.45 3.64 -1.23
N GLY A 301 -2.80 2.59 -0.72
CA GLY A 301 -1.35 2.42 -0.86
C GLY A 301 -0.99 1.69 -2.15
N LEU A 302 0.21 1.92 -2.67
CA LEU A 302 0.77 1.15 -3.79
C LEU A 302 1.93 0.29 -3.29
N ASP A 303 1.77 -1.04 -3.36
CA ASP A 303 2.79 -2.02 -3.06
C ASP A 303 3.33 -2.65 -4.35
N LEU A 304 4.57 -2.31 -4.74
CA LEU A 304 5.20 -2.81 -5.94
C LEU A 304 6.02 -4.07 -5.65
N GLY A 305 5.67 -5.18 -6.31
CA GLY A 305 6.46 -6.40 -6.27
C GLY A 305 7.84 -6.19 -6.92
N LEU A 306 8.89 -6.38 -6.15
CA LEU A 306 10.28 -6.31 -6.59
C LEU A 306 10.88 -7.71 -6.61
N ALA A 307 11.44 -8.12 -7.75
CA ALA A 307 11.94 -9.47 -7.95
C ALA A 307 13.42 -9.45 -8.29
N PRO A 308 14.32 -9.62 -7.31
CA PRO A 308 15.74 -9.82 -7.60
C PRO A 308 15.97 -11.06 -8.48
N ASP A 309 16.91 -10.97 -9.41
CA ASP A 309 17.32 -12.11 -10.24
C ASP A 309 18.23 -13.08 -9.47
N THR A 310 18.67 -14.15 -10.11
CA THR A 310 19.50 -15.18 -9.46
C THR A 310 20.86 -14.68 -8.97
N ARG A 311 21.31 -13.50 -9.40
CA ARG A 311 22.49 -12.83 -8.84
C ARG A 311 22.21 -12.29 -7.43
N GLY A 312 20.93 -12.00 -7.10
CA GLY A 312 20.51 -11.33 -5.87
C GLY A 312 20.48 -9.81 -5.99
N GLN A 313 20.20 -9.30 -7.17
CA GLN A 313 20.09 -7.87 -7.49
C GLN A 313 18.83 -7.61 -8.32
N LEU A 314 18.29 -6.39 -8.27
CA LEU A 314 17.30 -5.98 -9.25
C LEU A 314 17.96 -5.86 -10.62
N HIS A 315 17.29 -6.39 -11.64
CA HIS A 315 17.73 -6.32 -13.02
C HIS A 315 17.86 -4.85 -13.46
N GLU A 316 18.78 -4.57 -14.36
CA GLU A 316 19.08 -3.22 -14.83
C GLU A 316 17.85 -2.52 -15.45
N ASP A 317 17.00 -3.27 -16.14
CA ASP A 317 15.72 -2.75 -16.69
C ASP A 317 14.77 -2.30 -15.57
N ASP A 318 14.70 -3.06 -14.46
CA ASP A 318 13.86 -2.73 -13.30
C ASP A 318 14.35 -1.47 -12.60
N VAL A 319 15.66 -1.37 -12.43
CA VAL A 319 16.30 -0.17 -11.87
C VAL A 319 15.99 1.07 -12.72
N ALA A 320 16.13 0.97 -14.05
CA ALA A 320 15.85 2.07 -14.97
C ALA A 320 14.36 2.48 -14.93
N ALA A 321 13.43 1.49 -14.92
CA ALA A 321 12.01 1.77 -14.85
C ALA A 321 11.63 2.46 -13.54
N LEU A 322 12.15 1.99 -12.39
CA LEU A 322 11.93 2.59 -11.08
C LEU A 322 12.48 4.03 -11.01
N GLN A 323 13.72 4.25 -11.48
CA GLN A 323 14.33 5.59 -11.47
C GLN A 323 13.51 6.59 -12.29
N THR A 324 13.08 6.20 -13.49
CA THR A 324 12.27 7.07 -14.33
C THR A 324 10.90 7.33 -13.71
N PHE A 325 10.27 6.32 -13.15
CA PHE A 325 9.00 6.47 -12.41
C PHE A 325 9.12 7.44 -11.23
N GLY A 326 10.16 7.28 -10.41
CA GLY A 326 10.41 8.19 -9.28
C GLY A 326 10.63 9.63 -9.73
N MET A 327 11.41 9.85 -10.81
CA MET A 327 11.59 11.18 -11.39
C MET A 327 10.30 11.77 -11.95
N MET A 328 9.42 10.96 -12.55
CA MET A 328 8.11 11.42 -13.01
C MET A 328 7.24 11.93 -11.86
N ILE A 329 7.19 11.19 -10.75
CA ILE A 329 6.45 11.62 -9.55
C ILE A 329 7.07 12.91 -8.99
N GLU A 330 8.37 12.90 -8.72
CA GLU A 330 9.07 14.05 -8.13
C GLU A 330 8.84 15.32 -8.95
N LYS A 331 9.11 15.28 -10.25
CA LYS A 331 8.97 16.45 -11.12
C LYS A 331 7.53 16.89 -11.33
N THR A 332 6.57 15.95 -11.38
CA THR A 332 5.15 16.27 -11.55
C THR A 332 4.62 17.01 -10.33
N PHE A 333 4.96 16.55 -9.12
CA PHE A 333 4.40 17.08 -7.87
C PHE A 333 5.32 18.08 -7.14
N ALA A 334 6.48 18.44 -7.71
CA ALA A 334 7.43 19.37 -7.11
C ALA A 334 6.86 20.77 -6.88
N ASN A 335 6.01 21.24 -7.78
CA ASN A 335 5.47 22.60 -7.75
C ASN A 335 3.95 22.59 -7.85
N ASN A 336 3.27 22.98 -6.78
CA ASN A 336 1.84 23.23 -6.80
C ASN A 336 1.56 24.53 -7.57
N LEU A 337 0.93 24.43 -8.74
CA LEU A 337 0.58 25.58 -9.59
C LEU A 337 -0.51 26.46 -8.97
N ALA A 338 -1.22 25.96 -7.94
CA ALA A 338 -2.16 26.76 -7.16
C ALA A 338 -1.49 27.64 -6.09
N LYS A 339 -0.17 27.57 -5.93
CA LYS A 339 0.57 28.38 -4.96
C LYS A 339 0.34 29.88 -5.22
N GLY A 340 -0.05 30.60 -4.16
CA GLY A 340 -0.35 32.04 -4.25
C GLY A 340 -1.77 32.36 -4.73
N ALA A 341 -2.61 31.34 -4.97
CA ALA A 341 -4.02 31.57 -5.26
C ALA A 341 -4.77 32.15 -4.06
N THR A 342 -5.82 32.92 -4.35
CA THR A 342 -6.80 33.33 -3.37
C THR A 342 -7.99 32.38 -3.43
N ILE A 343 -8.32 31.76 -2.29
CA ILE A 343 -9.47 30.87 -2.17
C ILE A 343 -10.60 31.56 -1.42
N LYS A 344 -11.75 31.69 -2.06
CA LYS A 344 -12.99 32.14 -1.44
C LYS A 344 -13.91 30.95 -1.22
N THR A 345 -14.46 30.82 -0.03
CA THR A 345 -15.39 29.74 0.31
C THR A 345 -16.76 30.31 0.66
N SER A 346 -17.80 29.54 0.37
CA SER A 346 -19.18 29.89 0.77
C SER A 346 -19.39 29.86 2.29
N ASN A 347 -18.55 29.12 3.01
CA ASN A 347 -18.55 29.00 4.47
C ASN A 347 -17.16 28.65 4.99
N SER A 348 -16.78 29.22 6.13
CA SER A 348 -15.62 28.81 6.94
C SER A 348 -16.01 28.84 8.41
N ARG A 349 -15.56 27.82 9.13
CA ARG A 349 -15.95 27.58 10.52
C ARG A 349 -15.52 28.73 11.47
N ASP A 350 -14.25 29.10 11.37
CA ASP A 350 -13.61 30.05 12.28
C ASP A 350 -12.31 30.59 11.65
N GLN A 351 -11.50 31.28 12.48
CA GLN A 351 -10.24 31.88 12.03
C GLN A 351 -9.05 30.92 12.03
N VAL A 352 -9.23 29.68 12.49
CA VAL A 352 -8.20 28.61 12.46
C VAL A 352 -8.37 27.73 11.23
N HIS A 353 -9.61 27.36 10.92
CA HIS A 353 -9.94 26.45 9.83
C HIS A 353 -10.28 27.23 8.54
N ILE A 354 -9.29 28.00 8.07
CA ILE A 354 -9.44 28.96 6.97
C ILE A 354 -9.05 28.36 5.62
N PRO A 355 -9.54 28.92 4.49
CA PRO A 355 -9.22 28.42 3.14
C PRO A 355 -7.72 28.45 2.80
N ALA A 356 -6.93 29.34 3.43
CA ALA A 356 -5.49 29.40 3.18
C ALA A 356 -4.74 28.12 3.58
N ASN A 357 -5.28 27.36 4.53
CA ASN A 357 -4.72 26.07 4.97
C ASN A 357 -4.67 25.03 3.85
N LEU A 358 -5.47 25.20 2.79
CA LEU A 358 -5.46 24.28 1.63
C LEU A 358 -4.20 24.40 0.75
N LEU A 359 -3.35 25.40 0.99
CA LEU A 359 -2.17 25.72 0.17
C LEU A 359 -0.88 25.87 0.99
N ASP A 360 -0.91 25.58 2.29
CA ASP A 360 0.23 25.80 3.20
C ASP A 360 1.21 24.61 3.24
N ASN A 361 0.83 23.47 2.62
CA ASN A 361 1.62 22.24 2.61
C ASN A 361 1.84 21.65 4.01
N ASP A 362 0.87 21.86 4.91
CA ASP A 362 0.82 21.29 6.26
C ASP A 362 -0.40 20.38 6.41
N GLN A 363 -0.19 19.08 6.36
CA GLN A 363 -1.26 18.07 6.49
C GLN A 363 -1.99 18.11 7.84
N HIS A 364 -1.47 18.83 8.84
CA HIS A 364 -2.09 19.00 10.16
C HIS A 364 -3.02 20.20 10.21
N SER A 365 -2.92 21.14 9.28
CA SER A 365 -3.87 22.23 9.08
C SER A 365 -4.97 21.82 8.09
N PHE A 366 -6.14 22.44 8.21
CA PHE A 366 -7.23 22.17 7.29
C PHE A 366 -8.27 23.29 7.28
N TRP A 367 -9.02 23.39 6.20
CA TRP A 367 -10.24 24.18 6.13
C TRP A 367 -11.44 23.33 6.53
N ALA A 368 -12.38 23.96 7.25
CA ALA A 368 -13.62 23.31 7.64
C ALA A 368 -14.83 24.26 7.54
N THR A 369 -16.00 23.66 7.27
CA THR A 369 -17.29 24.35 7.37
C THR A 369 -17.84 24.32 8.81
N SER A 370 -18.81 25.17 9.09
CA SER A 370 -19.62 25.10 10.32
C SER A 370 -20.35 23.77 10.44
N ASP A 371 -20.67 23.32 11.66
CA ASP A 371 -21.22 21.97 11.92
C ASP A 371 -22.45 21.62 11.07
N ASN A 372 -23.32 22.58 10.80
CA ASN A 372 -24.58 22.37 10.05
C ASN A 372 -24.43 22.64 8.53
N VAL A 373 -23.21 22.83 8.03
CA VAL A 373 -22.96 23.13 6.61
C VAL A 373 -22.34 21.91 5.95
N HIS A 374 -23.15 21.20 5.20
CA HIS A 374 -22.86 19.94 4.54
C HIS A 374 -22.59 20.08 3.03
N GLN A 375 -22.72 21.30 2.52
CA GLN A 375 -22.42 21.66 1.13
C GLN A 375 -21.67 22.99 1.12
N ALA A 376 -20.66 23.09 0.28
CA ALA A 376 -19.89 24.32 0.16
C ALA A 376 -19.23 24.45 -1.20
N SER A 377 -18.94 25.68 -1.61
CA SER A 377 -18.15 25.98 -2.78
C SER A 377 -16.84 26.65 -2.41
N LEU A 378 -15.77 26.29 -3.12
CA LEU A 378 -14.45 26.90 -3.05
C LEU A 378 -14.15 27.49 -4.43
N GLU A 379 -14.01 28.80 -4.53
CA GLU A 379 -13.57 29.51 -5.74
C GLU A 379 -12.08 29.83 -5.61
N ILE A 380 -11.27 29.25 -6.48
CA ILE A 380 -9.82 29.38 -6.52
C ILE A 380 -9.46 30.37 -7.63
N ASN A 381 -8.86 31.49 -7.28
CA ASN A 381 -8.42 32.53 -8.20
C ASN A 381 -6.88 32.51 -8.21
N LEU A 382 -6.30 32.05 -9.34
CA LEU A 382 -4.86 31.98 -9.55
C LEU A 382 -4.33 33.41 -9.89
N PRO A 383 -3.11 33.76 -9.45
CA PRO A 383 -2.53 35.08 -9.75
C PRO A 383 -2.29 35.29 -11.25
N VAL A 384 -2.07 34.22 -12.00
CA VAL A 384 -1.94 34.19 -13.46
C VAL A 384 -2.52 32.88 -13.99
N PRO A 385 -2.98 32.83 -15.25
CA PRO A 385 -3.42 31.59 -15.85
C PRO A 385 -2.37 30.50 -15.77
N GLN A 386 -2.75 29.30 -15.33
CA GLN A 386 -1.89 28.11 -15.22
C GLN A 386 -2.40 27.01 -16.13
N THR A 387 -1.46 26.23 -16.69
CA THR A 387 -1.77 25.03 -17.48
C THR A 387 -1.48 23.78 -16.67
N PHE A 388 -2.49 23.01 -16.35
CA PHE A 388 -2.42 21.79 -15.55
C PHE A 388 -3.26 20.67 -16.16
N ASP A 389 -3.00 19.44 -15.74
CA ASP A 389 -3.75 18.24 -16.13
C ASP A 389 -3.99 17.27 -14.96
N ILE A 390 -3.55 17.64 -13.76
CA ILE A 390 -3.81 16.88 -12.52
C ILE A 390 -4.33 17.85 -11.46
N ILE A 391 -5.46 17.50 -10.84
CA ILE A 391 -6.03 18.18 -9.67
C ILE A 391 -5.90 17.25 -8.48
N SER A 392 -5.36 17.74 -7.38
CA SER A 392 -5.20 17.01 -6.13
C SER A 392 -6.10 17.59 -5.05
N LEU A 393 -6.81 16.71 -4.34
CA LEU A 393 -7.62 17.05 -3.17
C LEU A 393 -7.31 16.06 -2.05
N GLN A 394 -7.30 16.53 -0.79
CA GLN A 394 -7.13 15.68 0.38
C GLN A 394 -8.12 16.09 1.48
N GLU A 395 -8.79 15.11 2.07
CA GLU A 395 -9.56 15.33 3.29
C GLU A 395 -8.64 15.29 4.52
N PHE A 396 -9.04 15.95 5.58
CA PHE A 396 -8.39 15.81 6.88
C PHE A 396 -8.84 14.49 7.53
N ILE A 397 -8.26 13.39 7.12
CA ILE A 397 -8.66 12.02 7.48
C ILE A 397 -8.57 11.65 8.97
N PRO A 398 -7.80 12.32 9.85
CA PRO A 398 -7.89 12.06 11.29
C PRO A 398 -9.29 12.20 11.87
N LEU A 399 -10.16 12.97 11.22
CA LEU A 399 -11.57 13.13 11.58
C LEU A 399 -12.53 12.22 10.81
N GLY A 400 -12.01 11.28 10.02
CA GLY A 400 -12.77 10.36 9.16
C GLY A 400 -12.98 10.89 7.73
N GLN A 401 -13.39 10.01 6.84
CA GLN A 401 -13.71 10.33 5.44
C GLN A 401 -15.17 10.83 5.36
N ARG A 402 -15.40 12.00 4.76
CA ARG A 402 -16.66 12.75 4.88
C ARG A 402 -17.32 13.09 3.55
N ILE A 403 -16.51 13.39 2.51
CA ILE A 403 -17.02 13.90 1.25
C ILE A 403 -17.51 12.75 0.37
N GLU A 404 -18.76 12.87 -0.11
CA GLU A 404 -19.46 11.83 -0.86
C GLU A 404 -19.76 12.22 -2.30
N ALA A 405 -19.88 13.52 -2.60
CA ALA A 405 -20.00 14.01 -3.96
C ALA A 405 -19.47 15.45 -4.08
N TYR A 406 -18.84 15.73 -5.22
CA TYR A 406 -18.37 17.06 -5.56
C TYR A 406 -18.27 17.24 -7.08
N THR A 407 -18.28 18.50 -7.54
CA THR A 407 -18.01 18.86 -8.94
C THR A 407 -16.84 19.82 -9.02
N ILE A 408 -16.14 19.80 -10.15
CA ILE A 408 -15.12 20.79 -10.47
C ILE A 408 -15.54 21.51 -11.74
N GLU A 409 -15.48 22.85 -11.68
CA GLU A 409 -15.80 23.75 -12.78
C GLU A 409 -14.64 24.70 -13.03
N VAL A 410 -14.51 25.15 -14.26
CA VAL A 410 -13.57 26.19 -14.67
C VAL A 410 -14.30 27.35 -15.33
N PHE A 411 -13.77 28.56 -15.13
CA PHE A 411 -14.34 29.74 -15.76
C PHE A 411 -13.68 29.98 -17.12
N ASN A 412 -14.45 30.01 -18.21
CA ASN A 412 -13.95 30.22 -19.55
C ASN A 412 -13.93 31.70 -19.98
N GLY A 413 -14.09 32.62 -19.04
CA GLY A 413 -14.21 34.07 -19.30
C GLY A 413 -15.64 34.56 -19.43
N LYS A 414 -16.64 33.66 -19.55
CA LYS A 414 -18.07 34.01 -19.68
C LYS A 414 -18.96 33.20 -18.73
N VAL A 415 -18.76 31.88 -18.67
CA VAL A 415 -19.57 30.94 -17.89
C VAL A 415 -18.67 29.96 -17.17
N TRP A 416 -19.20 29.32 -16.12
CA TRP A 416 -18.60 28.18 -15.46
C TRP A 416 -18.93 26.92 -16.24
N GLU A 417 -17.92 26.16 -16.60
CA GLU A 417 -18.04 24.87 -17.30
C GLU A 417 -17.62 23.73 -16.36
N LYS A 418 -18.50 22.76 -16.18
CA LYS A 418 -18.18 21.57 -15.40
C LYS A 418 -17.22 20.68 -16.17
N ILE A 419 -16.09 20.32 -15.52
CA ILE A 419 -15.04 19.46 -16.09
C ILE A 419 -14.93 18.12 -15.40
N TYR A 420 -15.52 17.97 -14.20
CA TYR A 420 -15.43 16.72 -13.44
C TYR A 420 -16.59 16.56 -12.47
N ASP A 421 -17.09 15.33 -12.34
CA ASP A 421 -18.01 14.86 -11.29
C ASP A 421 -17.26 13.85 -10.43
N GLY A 422 -17.08 14.13 -9.15
CA GLY A 422 -16.37 13.30 -8.21
C GLY A 422 -17.27 12.73 -7.12
N THR A 423 -16.84 11.65 -6.52
CA THR A 423 -17.49 10.99 -5.39
C THR A 423 -16.68 11.15 -4.11
N SER A 424 -15.85 10.17 -3.74
CA SER A 424 -15.01 10.22 -2.56
C SER A 424 -13.69 10.97 -2.80
N ILE A 425 -13.13 11.58 -1.77
CA ILE A 425 -11.78 12.17 -1.77
C ILE A 425 -10.84 11.32 -0.92
N GLY A 426 -11.05 11.23 0.39
CA GLY A 426 -10.22 10.47 1.30
C GLY A 426 -8.82 11.06 1.52
N ALA A 427 -7.85 10.20 1.81
CA ALA A 427 -6.48 10.62 2.11
C ALA A 427 -5.81 11.39 0.96
N LYS A 428 -6.09 10.99 -0.28
CA LYS A 428 -5.64 11.68 -1.50
C LYS A 428 -6.52 11.33 -2.68
N ARG A 429 -6.92 12.33 -3.43
CA ARG A 429 -7.59 12.19 -4.72
C ARG A 429 -6.78 12.91 -5.78
N LEU A 430 -6.27 12.17 -6.76
CA LEU A 430 -5.63 12.71 -7.95
C LEU A 430 -6.55 12.52 -9.16
N ILE A 431 -6.97 13.64 -9.73
CA ILE A 431 -7.86 13.68 -10.89
C ILE A 431 -7.03 14.03 -12.10
N LYS A 432 -6.82 13.06 -13.00
CA LYS A 432 -6.12 13.27 -14.26
C LYS A 432 -7.12 13.70 -15.33
N LEU A 433 -6.96 14.91 -15.84
CA LEU A 433 -7.77 15.42 -16.94
C LEU A 433 -7.35 14.75 -18.26
N THR A 434 -8.32 14.59 -19.17
CA THR A 434 -8.07 14.01 -20.51
C THR A 434 -7.09 14.86 -21.32
N HIS A 435 -7.20 16.19 -21.20
CA HIS A 435 -6.30 17.15 -21.83
C HIS A 435 -5.86 18.22 -20.84
N PRO A 436 -4.64 18.77 -20.98
CA PRO A 436 -4.24 19.93 -20.19
C PRO A 436 -5.20 21.09 -20.38
N LEU A 437 -5.51 21.77 -19.29
CA LEU A 437 -6.42 22.90 -19.25
C LEU A 437 -5.67 24.15 -18.79
N THR A 438 -5.93 25.29 -19.41
CA THR A 438 -5.39 26.59 -19.00
C THR A 438 -6.50 27.49 -18.47
N THR A 439 -6.37 27.92 -17.22
CA THR A 439 -7.32 28.85 -16.59
C THR A 439 -6.67 29.61 -15.44
N ASP A 440 -7.24 30.74 -15.07
CA ASP A 440 -6.93 31.45 -13.83
C ASP A 440 -8.02 31.29 -12.76
N LYS A 441 -9.14 30.61 -13.09
CA LYS A 441 -10.26 30.42 -12.19
C LYS A 441 -10.84 29.03 -12.23
N LEU A 442 -10.91 28.37 -11.08
CA LEU A 442 -11.66 27.14 -10.94
C LEU A 442 -12.53 27.15 -9.68
N ARG A 443 -13.57 26.33 -9.66
CA ARG A 443 -14.48 26.19 -8.54
C ARG A 443 -14.70 24.72 -8.22
N ILE A 444 -14.62 24.38 -6.94
CA ILE A 444 -14.94 23.06 -6.42
C ILE A 444 -16.23 23.21 -5.62
N ASN A 445 -17.25 22.47 -6.00
CA ASN A 445 -18.52 22.45 -5.28
C ASN A 445 -18.64 21.09 -4.59
N ILE A 446 -18.58 21.06 -3.26
CA ILE A 446 -18.88 19.86 -2.48
C ILE A 446 -20.38 19.83 -2.32
N THR A 447 -21.02 18.82 -2.92
CA THR A 447 -22.47 18.71 -3.04
C THR A 447 -23.10 17.76 -2.05
N GLU A 448 -22.29 16.79 -1.51
CA GLU A 448 -22.75 15.85 -0.49
C GLU A 448 -21.69 15.58 0.56
N SER A 449 -22.06 15.75 1.81
CA SER A 449 -21.32 15.33 3.00
C SER A 449 -22.31 15.10 4.14
N PRO A 450 -22.22 14.00 4.92
CA PRO A 450 -23.13 13.73 6.04
C PRO A 450 -22.92 14.66 7.23
N VAL A 451 -21.77 15.31 7.31
CA VAL A 451 -21.35 16.20 8.41
C VAL A 451 -20.60 17.41 7.84
N CYS A 452 -20.12 18.31 8.69
CA CYS A 452 -19.28 19.43 8.25
C CYS A 452 -18.08 18.93 7.41
N ILE A 453 -17.73 19.72 6.41
CA ILE A 453 -16.67 19.40 5.46
C ILE A 453 -15.31 19.72 6.07
N THR A 454 -14.32 18.88 5.81
CA THR A 454 -12.91 19.15 6.15
C THR A 454 -12.03 18.79 4.94
N LEU A 455 -11.18 19.71 4.52
CA LEU A 455 -10.15 19.50 3.51
C LEU A 455 -8.81 20.01 4.04
N SER A 456 -7.74 19.22 3.85
CA SER A 456 -6.38 19.60 4.25
C SER A 456 -5.58 20.22 3.13
N GLU A 457 -5.71 19.72 1.90
CA GLU A 457 -4.85 20.15 0.79
C GLU A 457 -5.58 20.26 -0.55
N LEU A 458 -5.13 21.22 -1.36
CA LEU A 458 -5.50 21.40 -2.76
C LEU A 458 -4.25 21.63 -3.60
N GLY A 459 -4.16 20.97 -4.75
CA GLY A 459 -3.05 21.13 -5.66
C GLY A 459 -3.45 21.07 -7.13
N LEU A 460 -2.70 21.81 -7.94
CA LEU A 460 -2.78 21.76 -9.40
C LEU A 460 -1.40 21.42 -9.95
N TYR A 461 -1.33 20.41 -10.82
CA TYR A 461 -0.07 19.91 -11.33
C TYR A 461 -0.14 19.64 -12.83
N LYS A 462 1.02 19.65 -13.46
CA LYS A 462 1.16 19.23 -14.85
C LYS A 462 2.04 18.00 -14.90
N LYS A 463 1.52 16.90 -15.45
CA LYS A 463 2.28 15.66 -15.61
C LYS A 463 3.56 15.94 -16.38
N THR A 464 4.70 15.54 -15.84
CA THR A 464 5.98 15.57 -16.52
C THR A 464 6.12 14.36 -17.44
N ILE A 465 6.54 14.60 -18.67
CA ILE A 465 6.94 13.56 -19.64
C ILE A 465 8.47 13.57 -19.66
N LEU A 466 9.10 12.40 -19.47
CA LEU A 466 10.56 12.23 -19.42
C LEU A 466 11.04 11.50 -20.67
#